data_3d20412e2f1f18ab3185aeaf9e1a671e
#
_entry.id   3d20412e2f1f18ab3185aeaf9e1a671e
#
_cell.length_a   1.000
_cell.length_b   1.000
_cell.length_c   1.000
_cell.angle_alpha   90.00
_cell.angle_beta   90.00
_cell.angle_gamma   90.00
#
_symmetry.space_group_name_H-M   'P 1'
#
loop_
_entity.id
_entity.type
_entity.pdbx_description
1 polymer ?
#
loop_
_entity_poly.entity_id
_entity_poly.type
_entity_poly.pdbx_seq_one_letter_code
_entity_poly.pdbx_strand_id
1 'polypeptide(L)'
;MDIIRTPQGLYKTNCYILIDGGEALVIDPGFHGRRIIEELGDTRPVGIVLTHGHADHICAVDTLVDAYQIPVYMHPADDALLRVKRRMPSVYKERFMTPYLPLKEGPLQIGFFQLMIWETPGHSAGSVLIGYKQALFTGDTLFKGTVGRVHTFNGDVQAMRDTIGKIRQLDPAYVVYPGHGISTTLQEELETNPYMLDASRVE
;
A
#
# COMPACT_ATOMS: atom_id res chain seq x y z
N MET A 1 19.28 -1.51 4.82
CA MET A 1 17.92 -1.23 4.35
C MET A 1 17.45 0.09 4.95
N ASP A 2 17.08 1.03 4.12
CA ASP A 2 16.50 2.31 4.54
C ASP A 2 15.06 2.40 4.05
N ILE A 3 14.19 3.04 4.84
CA ILE A 3 12.80 3.29 4.49
C ILE A 3 12.56 4.79 4.61
N ILE A 4 12.32 5.45 3.49
CA ILE A 4 11.91 6.86 3.45
C ILE A 4 10.40 6.90 3.40
N ARG A 5 9.77 7.63 4.33
CA ARG A 5 8.33 7.88 4.36
C ARG A 5 8.05 9.30 3.96
N THR A 6 7.25 9.49 2.92
CA THR A 6 6.86 10.81 2.41
C THR A 6 5.35 10.96 2.45
N PRO A 7 4.77 11.60 3.48
CA PRO A 7 3.34 11.92 3.49
C PRO A 7 2.99 12.93 2.40
N GLN A 8 1.94 12.65 1.62
CA GLN A 8 1.63 13.37 0.39
C GLN A 8 0.14 13.74 0.27
N GLY A 9 -0.13 14.83 -0.46
CA GLY A 9 -1.47 15.26 -0.78
C GLY A 9 -2.31 15.70 0.42
N LEU A 10 -3.61 15.94 0.18
CA LEU A 10 -4.56 16.41 1.21
C LEU A 10 -4.83 15.35 2.27
N TYR A 11 -4.80 14.07 1.88
CA TYR A 11 -5.05 12.94 2.79
C TYR A 11 -3.80 12.49 3.55
N LYS A 12 -2.62 13.13 3.28
CA LYS A 12 -1.32 12.77 3.88
C LYS A 12 -1.01 11.29 3.69
N THR A 13 -1.32 10.75 2.49
CA THR A 13 -1.03 9.37 2.14
C THR A 13 0.47 9.12 2.18
N ASN A 14 0.89 8.08 2.85
CA ASN A 14 2.29 7.71 2.97
C ASN A 14 2.77 7.00 1.70
N CYS A 15 3.62 7.65 0.94
CA CYS A 15 4.48 6.98 -0.03
C CYS A 15 5.73 6.46 0.70
N TYR A 16 6.14 5.24 0.40
CA TYR A 16 7.36 4.67 0.94
C TYR A 16 8.36 4.37 -0.16
N ILE A 17 9.64 4.70 0.10
CA ILE A 17 10.77 4.32 -0.74
C ILE A 17 11.64 3.38 0.09
N LEU A 18 11.74 2.13 -0.34
CA LEU A 18 12.63 1.14 0.25
C LEU A 18 13.95 1.17 -0.52
N ILE A 19 15.06 1.32 0.19
CA ILE A 19 16.39 1.32 -0.42
C ILE A 19 17.19 0.17 0.20
N ASP A 20 17.62 -0.76 -0.66
CA ASP A 20 18.47 -1.89 -0.25
C ASP A 20 19.29 -2.38 -1.45
N GLY A 21 20.55 -2.77 -1.21
CA GLY A 21 21.44 -3.27 -2.25
C GLY A 21 21.70 -2.28 -3.41
N GLY A 22 21.54 -0.97 -3.18
CA GLY A 22 21.67 0.07 -4.22
C GLY A 22 20.45 0.23 -5.12
N GLU A 23 19.41 -0.56 -4.90
CA GLU A 23 18.13 -0.47 -5.59
C GLU A 23 17.07 0.21 -4.72
N ALA A 24 16.05 0.76 -5.37
CA ALA A 24 14.90 1.36 -4.71
C ALA A 24 13.58 0.74 -5.20
N LEU A 25 12.67 0.46 -4.27
CA LEU A 25 11.30 0.05 -4.55
C LEU A 25 10.36 1.12 -3.99
N VAL A 26 9.39 1.55 -4.80
CA VAL A 26 8.40 2.56 -4.38
C VAL A 26 7.07 1.87 -4.06
N ILE A 27 6.50 2.20 -2.91
CA ILE A 27 5.17 1.72 -2.49
C ILE A 27 4.24 2.92 -2.40
N ASP A 28 3.06 2.81 -3.03
CA ASP A 28 1.98 3.80 -3.03
C ASP A 28 2.43 5.22 -3.37
N PRO A 29 2.94 5.51 -4.58
CA PRO A 29 3.26 6.86 -5.01
C PRO A 29 1.99 7.68 -5.25
N GLY A 30 1.42 8.20 -4.15
CA GLY A 30 0.11 8.83 -4.14
C GLY A 30 0.08 10.22 -4.77
N PHE A 31 1.11 11.03 -4.57
CA PHE A 31 1.13 12.41 -5.05
C PHE A 31 2.57 12.94 -5.19
N HIS A 32 2.76 14.15 -5.76
CA HIS A 32 4.05 14.82 -5.84
C HIS A 32 5.21 13.97 -6.45
N GLY A 33 4.98 13.35 -7.62
CA GLY A 33 5.96 12.47 -8.27
C GLY A 33 7.37 13.07 -8.41
N ARG A 34 7.49 14.39 -8.66
CA ARG A 34 8.81 15.07 -8.71
C ARG A 34 9.56 15.00 -7.38
N ARG A 35 8.84 15.15 -6.26
CA ARG A 35 9.46 15.02 -4.94
C ARG A 35 9.93 13.59 -4.68
N ILE A 36 9.17 12.58 -5.11
CA ILE A 36 9.62 11.18 -5.02
C ILE A 36 10.89 10.97 -5.83
N ILE A 37 10.97 11.56 -7.04
CA ILE A 37 12.16 11.51 -7.90
C ILE A 37 13.37 12.15 -7.18
N GLU A 38 13.19 13.30 -6.53
CA GLU A 38 14.24 13.97 -5.75
C GLU A 38 14.70 13.10 -4.55
N GLU A 39 13.78 12.44 -3.86
CA GLU A 39 14.08 11.56 -2.73
C GLU A 39 14.74 10.23 -3.15
N LEU A 40 14.47 9.74 -4.36
CA LEU A 40 15.16 8.58 -4.95
C LEU A 40 16.65 8.88 -5.21
N GLY A 41 17.00 10.12 -5.52
CA GLY A 41 18.40 10.54 -5.74
C GLY A 41 19.13 9.66 -6.77
N ASP A 42 20.31 9.17 -6.40
CA ASP A 42 21.16 8.32 -7.24
C ASP A 42 20.84 6.82 -7.14
N THR A 43 19.77 6.43 -6.40
CA THR A 43 19.37 5.03 -6.31
C THR A 43 18.81 4.54 -7.64
N ARG A 44 18.80 3.22 -7.85
CA ARG A 44 18.22 2.59 -9.04
C ARG A 44 16.78 2.10 -8.73
N PRO A 45 15.71 2.82 -9.11
CA PRO A 45 14.36 2.34 -8.96
C PRO A 45 14.13 1.08 -9.81
N VAL A 46 13.50 0.05 -9.23
CA VAL A 46 13.28 -1.23 -9.89
C VAL A 46 11.81 -1.59 -10.05
N GLY A 47 10.91 -0.86 -9.41
CA GLY A 47 9.47 -1.08 -9.54
C GLY A 47 8.63 -0.22 -8.61
N ILE A 48 7.32 -0.25 -8.86
CA ILE A 48 6.27 0.34 -8.03
C ILE A 48 5.34 -0.79 -7.60
N VAL A 49 5.04 -0.88 -6.31
CA VAL A 49 4.05 -1.84 -5.78
C VAL A 49 2.93 -1.06 -5.11
N LEU A 50 1.69 -1.33 -5.51
CA LEU A 50 0.51 -0.68 -4.97
C LEU A 50 -0.15 -1.60 -3.96
N THR A 51 -0.43 -1.08 -2.76
CA THR A 51 -1.19 -1.80 -1.75
C THR A 51 -2.66 -1.93 -2.16
N HIS A 52 -3.18 -0.95 -2.89
CA HIS A 52 -4.54 -0.95 -3.46
C HIS A 52 -4.72 0.18 -4.49
N GLY A 53 -5.87 0.23 -5.16
CA GLY A 53 -6.12 1.10 -6.32
C GLY A 53 -6.78 2.45 -6.02
N HIS A 54 -6.83 2.95 -4.77
CA HIS A 54 -7.40 4.26 -4.50
C HIS A 54 -6.54 5.40 -5.03
N ALA A 55 -7.21 6.47 -5.49
CA ALA A 55 -6.58 7.57 -6.23
C ALA A 55 -5.42 8.24 -5.48
N ASP A 56 -5.54 8.39 -4.17
CA ASP A 56 -4.51 9.01 -3.35
C ASP A 56 -3.26 8.14 -3.15
N HIS A 57 -3.28 6.87 -3.54
CA HIS A 57 -2.13 5.96 -3.54
C HIS A 57 -1.46 5.82 -4.91
N ILE A 58 -2.08 6.31 -5.99
CA ILE A 58 -1.67 6.00 -7.37
C ILE A 58 -1.36 7.22 -8.25
N CYS A 59 -1.65 8.45 -7.80
CA CYS A 59 -1.60 9.65 -8.66
C CYS A 59 -0.24 9.92 -9.30
N ALA A 60 0.86 9.51 -8.69
CA ALA A 60 2.21 9.74 -9.21
C ALA A 60 2.81 8.56 -10.00
N VAL A 61 2.06 7.45 -10.17
CA VAL A 61 2.54 6.25 -10.88
C VAL A 61 3.08 6.59 -12.26
N ASP A 62 2.27 7.20 -13.15
CA ASP A 62 2.71 7.51 -14.51
C ASP A 62 3.94 8.42 -14.52
N THR A 63 4.04 9.38 -13.58
CA THR A 63 5.19 10.29 -13.49
C THR A 63 6.50 9.53 -13.22
N LEU A 64 6.46 8.51 -12.36
CA LEU A 64 7.64 7.68 -12.05
C LEU A 64 7.95 6.72 -13.19
N VAL A 65 6.93 6.17 -13.84
CA VAL A 65 7.14 5.28 -15.00
C VAL A 65 7.71 6.06 -16.17
N ASP A 66 7.24 7.28 -16.44
CA ASP A 66 7.79 8.15 -17.48
C ASP A 66 9.28 8.45 -17.23
N ALA A 67 9.67 8.66 -15.96
CA ALA A 67 11.04 8.96 -15.58
C ALA A 67 11.99 7.76 -15.63
N TYR A 68 11.52 6.57 -15.20
CA TYR A 68 12.41 5.43 -14.93
C TYR A 68 12.13 4.18 -15.74
N GLN A 69 11.00 4.12 -16.48
CA GLN A 69 10.56 2.94 -17.27
C GLN A 69 10.49 1.65 -16.44
N ILE A 70 10.02 1.76 -15.19
CA ILE A 70 9.92 0.65 -14.24
C ILE A 70 8.54 0.00 -14.23
N PRO A 71 8.44 -1.32 -13.91
CA PRO A 71 7.17 -2.01 -13.81
C PRO A 71 6.33 -1.54 -12.63
N VAL A 72 5.00 -1.61 -12.81
CA VAL A 72 4.00 -1.36 -11.77
C VAL A 72 3.30 -2.67 -11.43
N TYR A 73 3.08 -2.93 -10.15
CA TYR A 73 2.39 -4.10 -9.65
C TYR A 73 1.15 -3.68 -8.85
N MET A 74 -0.01 -4.25 -9.18
CA MET A 74 -1.28 -4.01 -8.50
C MET A 74 -2.14 -5.27 -8.52
N HIS A 75 -2.95 -5.46 -7.48
CA HIS A 75 -3.90 -6.57 -7.46
C HIS A 75 -5.06 -6.33 -8.45
N PRO A 76 -5.39 -7.29 -9.34
CA PRO A 76 -6.35 -7.07 -10.43
C PRO A 76 -7.80 -6.84 -9.95
N ALA A 77 -8.17 -7.24 -8.74
CA ALA A 77 -9.50 -6.96 -8.17
C ALA A 77 -9.77 -5.45 -7.99
N ASP A 78 -8.73 -4.60 -7.98
CA ASP A 78 -8.87 -3.15 -7.93
C ASP A 78 -8.88 -2.47 -9.30
N ASP A 79 -8.83 -3.21 -10.41
CA ASP A 79 -8.95 -2.65 -11.77
C ASP A 79 -10.23 -1.79 -11.93
N ALA A 80 -11.30 -2.17 -11.27
CA ALA A 80 -12.54 -1.40 -11.26
C ALA A 80 -12.36 0.02 -10.68
N LEU A 81 -11.47 0.21 -9.70
CA LEU A 81 -11.18 1.52 -9.10
C LEU A 81 -10.56 2.49 -10.11
N LEU A 82 -9.77 1.99 -11.07
CA LEU A 82 -9.17 2.80 -12.13
C LEU A 82 -10.20 3.27 -13.17
N ARG A 83 -11.39 2.67 -13.20
CA ARG A 83 -12.45 2.98 -14.19
C ARG A 83 -13.55 3.87 -13.63
N VAL A 84 -13.64 4.02 -12.31
CA VAL A 84 -14.67 4.82 -11.64
C VAL A 84 -14.34 6.30 -11.74
N LYS A 85 -15.21 7.08 -12.36
CA LYS A 85 -15.14 8.55 -12.30
C LYS A 85 -15.61 9.00 -10.92
N ARG A 86 -14.69 9.43 -10.08
CA ARG A 86 -14.99 10.03 -8.77
C ARG A 86 -14.97 11.55 -8.90
N ARG A 87 -15.78 12.25 -8.10
CA ARG A 87 -15.66 13.70 -7.92
C ARG A 87 -14.49 13.99 -6.94
N MET A 88 -13.28 13.67 -7.38
CA MET A 88 -12.06 14.05 -6.66
C MET A 88 -11.68 15.49 -7.05
N PRO A 89 -11.01 16.25 -6.16
CA PRO A 89 -10.39 17.50 -6.58
C PRO A 89 -9.52 17.27 -7.83
N SER A 90 -9.55 18.21 -8.79
CA SER A 90 -8.87 18.10 -10.09
C SER A 90 -7.36 17.83 -10.00
N VAL A 91 -6.77 18.02 -8.83
CA VAL A 91 -5.36 17.71 -8.54
C VAL A 91 -5.07 16.21 -8.42
N TYR A 92 -6.11 15.37 -8.24
CA TYR A 92 -5.95 13.93 -8.19
C TYR A 92 -6.20 13.32 -9.56
N LYS A 93 -5.20 12.59 -10.08
CA LYS A 93 -5.43 11.68 -11.19
C LYS A 93 -6.19 10.48 -10.64
N GLU A 94 -7.41 10.26 -11.09
CA GLU A 94 -8.28 9.17 -10.62
C GLU A 94 -7.77 7.79 -11.07
N ARG A 95 -6.82 7.74 -12.00
CA ARG A 95 -6.22 6.53 -12.55
C ARG A 95 -4.83 6.83 -13.10
N PHE A 96 -4.02 5.80 -13.19
CA PHE A 96 -2.82 5.79 -14.02
C PHE A 96 -3.08 5.05 -15.34
N MET A 97 -2.27 5.34 -16.36
CA MET A 97 -2.43 4.78 -17.71
C MET A 97 -1.44 3.66 -18.01
N THR A 98 -0.39 3.55 -17.22
CA THR A 98 0.64 2.52 -17.36
C THR A 98 0.02 1.14 -17.18
N PRO A 99 0.33 0.15 -18.06
CA PRO A 99 -0.02 -1.24 -17.79
C PRO A 99 0.64 -1.73 -16.52
N TYR A 100 -0.09 -2.50 -15.71
CA TYR A 100 0.45 -3.09 -14.50
C TYR A 100 0.57 -4.63 -14.61
N LEU A 101 1.47 -5.19 -13.83
CA LEU A 101 1.63 -6.63 -13.62
C LEU A 101 0.74 -7.05 -12.44
N PRO A 102 0.02 -8.19 -12.55
CA PRO A 102 -0.90 -8.60 -11.50
C PRO A 102 -0.16 -9.08 -10.25
N LEU A 103 -0.48 -8.49 -9.10
CA LEU A 103 -0.12 -9.04 -7.80
C LEU A 103 -0.97 -10.27 -7.48
N LYS A 104 -0.35 -11.22 -6.81
CA LYS A 104 -0.99 -12.43 -6.24
C LYS A 104 -0.40 -12.70 -4.87
N GLU A 105 -1.14 -13.39 -4.03
CA GLU A 105 -0.63 -13.87 -2.74
C GLU A 105 0.60 -14.76 -2.92
N GLY A 106 1.60 -14.59 -2.06
CA GLY A 106 2.82 -15.37 -2.06
C GLY A 106 4.10 -14.56 -2.28
N PRO A 107 5.24 -15.22 -2.52
CA PRO A 107 6.51 -14.55 -2.71
C PRO A 107 6.58 -13.83 -4.07
N LEU A 108 7.19 -12.64 -4.06
CA LEU A 108 7.41 -11.83 -5.25
C LEU A 108 8.84 -11.27 -5.25
N GLN A 109 9.58 -11.50 -6.32
CA GLN A 109 10.92 -10.95 -6.52
C GLN A 109 10.84 -9.75 -7.46
N ILE A 110 11.34 -8.59 -7.00
CA ILE A 110 11.50 -7.38 -7.82
C ILE A 110 12.93 -6.87 -7.58
N GLY A 111 13.79 -6.96 -8.58
CA GLY A 111 15.21 -6.64 -8.39
C GLY A 111 15.79 -7.40 -7.19
N PHE A 112 16.43 -6.68 -6.27
CA PHE A 112 16.99 -7.22 -5.03
C PHE A 112 15.92 -7.58 -3.98
N PHE A 113 14.70 -7.04 -4.09
CA PHE A 113 13.65 -7.18 -3.07
C PHE A 113 12.93 -8.52 -3.17
N GLN A 114 13.02 -9.33 -2.13
CA GLN A 114 12.23 -10.55 -1.94
C GLN A 114 11.04 -10.21 -1.03
N LEU A 115 9.91 -9.95 -1.65
CA LEU A 115 8.68 -9.56 -0.97
C LEU A 115 7.82 -10.78 -0.64
N MET A 116 6.99 -10.64 0.38
CA MET A 116 5.85 -11.53 0.63
C MET A 116 4.57 -10.71 0.49
N ILE A 117 3.64 -11.17 -0.31
CA ILE A 117 2.34 -10.52 -0.54
C ILE A 117 1.24 -11.34 0.14
N TRP A 118 0.36 -10.68 0.89
CA TRP A 118 -0.87 -11.27 1.42
C TRP A 118 -2.06 -10.52 0.86
N GLU A 119 -3.02 -11.25 0.29
CA GLU A 119 -4.30 -10.68 -0.11
C GLU A 119 -5.14 -10.41 1.14
N THR A 120 -5.53 -9.15 1.31
CA THR A 120 -6.24 -8.64 2.49
C THR A 120 -7.43 -7.77 2.07
N PRO A 121 -8.40 -8.36 1.35
CA PRO A 121 -9.58 -7.62 0.92
C PRO A 121 -10.39 -7.11 2.12
N GLY A 122 -11.11 -6.01 1.89
CA GLY A 122 -11.97 -5.38 2.90
C GLY A 122 -12.06 -3.88 2.72
N HIS A 123 -10.97 -3.14 2.80
CA HIS A 123 -10.95 -1.71 2.44
C HIS A 123 -11.16 -1.52 0.93
N SER A 124 -10.51 -2.33 0.12
CA SER A 124 -10.82 -2.56 -1.29
C SER A 124 -10.75 -4.06 -1.58
N ALA A 125 -11.32 -4.48 -2.71
CA ALA A 125 -11.29 -5.88 -3.12
C ALA A 125 -9.87 -6.39 -3.46
N GLY A 126 -8.98 -5.48 -3.89
CA GLY A 126 -7.59 -5.77 -4.24
C GLY A 126 -6.57 -5.29 -3.21
N SER A 127 -6.98 -4.97 -1.99
CA SER A 127 -6.05 -4.62 -0.92
C SER A 127 -5.08 -5.76 -0.63
N VAL A 128 -3.79 -5.41 -0.47
CA VAL A 128 -2.73 -6.36 -0.10
C VAL A 128 -1.84 -5.79 1.00
N LEU A 129 -1.23 -6.68 1.79
CA LEU A 129 -0.07 -6.35 2.61
C LEU A 129 1.19 -6.73 1.86
N ILE A 130 2.24 -5.94 2.05
CA ILE A 130 3.55 -6.15 1.44
C ILE A 130 4.58 -6.30 2.56
N GLY A 131 5.13 -7.50 2.71
CA GLY A 131 6.19 -7.79 3.67
C GLY A 131 7.56 -7.73 3.02
N TYR A 132 8.51 -7.07 3.68
CA TYR A 132 9.92 -7.10 3.34
C TYR A 132 10.78 -7.09 4.59
N LYS A 133 11.54 -8.16 4.83
CA LYS A 133 12.26 -8.35 6.10
C LYS A 133 11.29 -8.21 7.29
N GLN A 134 11.52 -7.27 8.20
CA GLN A 134 10.61 -6.98 9.33
C GLN A 134 9.67 -5.80 9.07
N ALA A 135 9.61 -5.27 7.85
CA ALA A 135 8.68 -4.22 7.49
C ALA A 135 7.40 -4.82 6.87
N LEU A 136 6.23 -4.34 7.30
CA LEU A 136 4.92 -4.69 6.79
C LEU A 136 4.18 -3.42 6.35
N PHE A 137 4.06 -3.22 5.03
CA PHE A 137 3.31 -2.12 4.46
C PHE A 137 1.86 -2.54 4.31
N THR A 138 0.97 -1.86 5.03
CA THR A 138 -0.41 -2.31 5.20
C THR A 138 -1.42 -1.52 4.38
N GLY A 139 -0.97 -0.50 3.64
CA GLY A 139 -1.90 0.39 2.95
C GLY A 139 -3.01 0.84 3.90
N ASP A 140 -4.24 0.76 3.41
CA ASP A 140 -5.42 1.15 4.17
C ASP A 140 -6.14 -0.03 4.82
N THR A 141 -5.43 -1.14 5.06
CA THR A 141 -5.99 -2.30 5.78
C THR A 141 -5.86 -2.14 7.29
N LEU A 142 -4.64 -1.86 7.80
CA LEU A 142 -4.34 -1.74 9.23
C LEU A 142 -3.60 -0.44 9.51
N PHE A 143 -4.08 0.32 10.49
CA PHE A 143 -3.49 1.55 11.01
C PHE A 143 -3.21 1.41 12.50
N LYS A 144 -2.46 2.37 13.05
CA LYS A 144 -2.30 2.45 14.50
C LYS A 144 -3.65 2.67 15.19
N GLY A 145 -4.08 1.66 15.97
CA GLY A 145 -5.30 1.67 16.77
C GLY A 145 -6.61 1.55 15.99
N THR A 146 -6.58 1.31 14.67
CA THR A 146 -7.79 1.18 13.85
C THR A 146 -7.53 0.35 12.59
N VAL A 147 -8.59 0.11 11.80
CA VAL A 147 -8.55 -0.51 10.47
C VAL A 147 -9.14 0.43 9.42
N GLY A 148 -8.91 0.13 8.15
CA GLY A 148 -9.46 0.88 7.03
C GLY A 148 -10.98 0.83 6.97
N ARG A 149 -11.56 1.91 6.44
CA ARG A 149 -13.00 1.97 6.17
C ARG A 149 -13.38 0.94 5.11
N VAL A 150 -14.51 0.28 5.30
CA VAL A 150 -15.03 -0.76 4.40
C VAL A 150 -16.17 -0.26 3.50
N HIS A 151 -16.79 0.89 3.82
CA HIS A 151 -17.82 1.52 3.00
C HIS A 151 -17.19 2.34 1.86
N THR A 152 -16.37 1.68 1.06
CA THR A 152 -15.78 2.21 -0.18
C THR A 152 -16.48 1.60 -1.38
N PHE A 153 -16.10 1.98 -2.60
CA PHE A 153 -16.76 1.50 -3.82
C PHE A 153 -16.76 -0.04 -3.96
N ASN A 154 -15.68 -0.69 -3.58
CA ASN A 154 -15.49 -2.14 -3.66
C ASN A 154 -15.00 -2.74 -2.32
N GLY A 155 -15.29 -2.06 -1.22
CA GLY A 155 -15.00 -2.56 0.12
C GLY A 155 -16.06 -3.55 0.59
N ASP A 156 -15.71 -4.35 1.60
CA ASP A 156 -16.56 -5.40 2.15
C ASP A 156 -16.27 -5.63 3.64
N VAL A 157 -17.31 -5.58 4.46
CA VAL A 157 -17.24 -5.76 5.92
C VAL A 157 -16.75 -7.16 6.28
N GLN A 158 -17.34 -8.20 5.65
CA GLN A 158 -17.01 -9.58 6.00
C GLN A 158 -15.58 -9.91 5.55
N ALA A 159 -15.18 -9.46 4.37
CA ALA A 159 -13.80 -9.62 3.89
C ALA A 159 -12.80 -8.96 4.85
N MET A 160 -13.09 -7.77 5.40
CA MET A 160 -12.22 -7.12 6.39
C MET A 160 -12.13 -7.93 7.69
N ARG A 161 -13.24 -8.49 8.16
CA ARG A 161 -13.24 -9.38 9.35
C ARG A 161 -12.38 -10.61 9.14
N ASP A 162 -12.49 -11.24 7.96
CA ASP A 162 -11.67 -12.40 7.59
C ASP A 162 -10.18 -12.01 7.45
N THR A 163 -9.90 -10.86 6.87
CA THR A 163 -8.57 -10.26 6.77
C THR A 163 -7.94 -10.02 8.14
N ILE A 164 -8.68 -9.49 9.11
CA ILE A 164 -8.20 -9.36 10.51
C ILE A 164 -7.80 -10.73 11.06
N GLY A 165 -8.60 -11.77 10.79
CA GLY A 165 -8.27 -13.15 11.17
C GLY A 165 -6.94 -13.63 10.59
N LYS A 166 -6.64 -13.30 9.31
CA LYS A 166 -5.35 -13.61 8.67
C LYS A 166 -4.19 -12.82 9.31
N ILE A 167 -4.37 -11.52 9.55
CA ILE A 167 -3.33 -10.65 10.11
C ILE A 167 -2.91 -11.14 11.51
N ARG A 168 -3.84 -11.64 12.31
CA ARG A 168 -3.55 -12.21 13.64
C ARG A 168 -2.61 -13.41 13.61
N GLN A 169 -2.39 -14.04 12.44
CA GLN A 169 -1.49 -15.20 12.27
C GLN A 169 -0.09 -14.78 11.81
N LEU A 170 0.12 -13.50 11.51
CA LEU A 170 1.43 -12.99 11.08
C LEU A 170 2.37 -12.84 12.28
N ASP A 171 3.68 -12.79 11.99
CA ASP A 171 4.71 -12.59 13.01
C ASP A 171 4.51 -11.22 13.71
N PRO A 172 4.27 -11.18 15.04
CA PRO A 172 4.09 -9.94 15.78
C PRO A 172 5.32 -9.02 15.76
N ALA A 173 6.50 -9.52 15.38
CA ALA A 173 7.72 -8.73 15.24
C ALA A 173 7.72 -7.75 14.06
N TYR A 174 6.72 -7.79 13.18
CA TYR A 174 6.60 -6.82 12.09
C TYR A 174 6.42 -5.39 12.59
N VAL A 175 7.18 -4.47 11.99
CA VAL A 175 6.91 -3.02 12.06
C VAL A 175 5.91 -2.66 10.98
N VAL A 176 4.78 -2.08 11.38
CA VAL A 176 3.66 -1.74 10.51
C VAL A 176 3.85 -0.33 9.93
N TYR A 177 3.81 -0.22 8.61
CA TYR A 177 3.90 1.00 7.83
C TYR A 177 2.56 1.22 7.08
N PRO A 178 1.62 2.00 7.66
CA PRO A 178 0.29 2.16 7.10
C PRO A 178 0.24 3.18 5.95
N GLY A 179 -0.84 3.13 5.15
CA GLY A 179 -1.10 4.12 4.10
C GLY A 179 -1.32 5.53 4.61
N HIS A 180 -1.79 5.69 5.85
CA HIS A 180 -1.98 6.99 6.51
C HIS A 180 -1.51 6.95 7.96
N GLY A 181 -1.13 8.13 8.48
CA GLY A 181 -0.73 8.27 9.89
C GLY A 181 0.69 7.78 10.17
N ILE A 182 0.92 7.33 11.40
CA ILE A 182 2.23 6.93 11.89
C ILE A 182 2.39 5.41 11.92
N SER A 183 3.64 4.95 11.88
CA SER A 183 3.99 3.54 12.05
C SER A 183 3.66 3.04 13.47
N THR A 184 3.50 1.74 13.59
CA THR A 184 3.28 0.99 14.83
C THR A 184 3.98 -0.36 14.73
N THR A 185 3.77 -1.27 15.68
CA THR A 185 4.20 -2.66 15.58
C THR A 185 2.98 -3.56 15.51
N LEU A 186 3.10 -4.70 14.84
CA LEU A 186 1.99 -5.65 14.80
C LEU A 186 1.66 -6.17 16.20
N GLN A 187 2.66 -6.34 17.06
CA GLN A 187 2.45 -6.70 18.47
C GLN A 187 1.55 -5.66 19.18
N GLU A 188 1.85 -4.36 19.08
CA GLU A 188 1.02 -3.29 19.68
C GLU A 188 -0.42 -3.37 19.19
N GLU A 189 -0.61 -3.56 17.87
CA GLU A 189 -1.95 -3.66 17.30
C GLU A 189 -2.71 -4.92 17.77
N LEU A 190 -2.04 -6.06 17.86
CA LEU A 190 -2.64 -7.29 18.38
C LEU A 190 -3.09 -7.17 19.85
N GLU A 191 -2.38 -6.37 20.64
CA GLU A 191 -2.64 -6.19 22.08
C GLU A 191 -3.65 -5.07 22.37
N THR A 192 -3.71 -4.02 21.53
CA THR A 192 -4.41 -2.77 21.89
C THR A 192 -5.46 -2.30 20.88
N ASN A 193 -5.34 -2.70 19.61
CA ASN A 193 -6.27 -2.24 18.57
C ASN A 193 -7.64 -2.92 18.76
N PRO A 194 -8.73 -2.15 18.98
CA PRO A 194 -10.04 -2.72 19.30
C PRO A 194 -10.61 -3.62 18.18
N TYR A 195 -10.24 -3.38 16.93
CA TYR A 195 -10.64 -4.22 15.79
C TYR A 195 -9.82 -5.52 15.70
N MET A 196 -8.53 -5.43 16.07
CA MET A 196 -7.68 -6.61 16.16
C MET A 196 -8.06 -7.49 17.36
N LEU A 197 -8.63 -6.93 18.41
CA LEU A 197 -9.15 -7.69 19.55
C LEU A 197 -10.52 -8.30 19.25
N ASP A 198 -11.38 -7.56 18.57
CA ASP A 198 -12.74 -7.97 18.21
C ASP A 198 -13.12 -7.50 16.80
N ALA A 199 -13.00 -8.41 15.83
CA ALA A 199 -13.28 -8.11 14.42
C ALA A 199 -14.78 -7.81 14.15
N SER A 200 -15.69 -8.15 15.06
CA SER A 200 -17.12 -7.82 14.90
C SER A 200 -17.40 -6.31 14.94
N ARG A 201 -16.46 -5.53 15.43
CA ARG A 201 -16.52 -4.05 15.45
C ARG A 201 -16.38 -3.40 14.06
N VAL A 202 -15.97 -4.15 13.05
CA VAL A 202 -15.97 -3.66 11.66
C VAL A 202 -17.43 -3.60 11.20
N GLU A 203 -17.91 -2.40 10.87
CA GLU A 203 -19.27 -2.11 10.43
C GLU A 203 -19.28 -1.41 9.07
#